data_5332306d27912fb8ac8ce3ba6bdd372a
#
_entry.id   5332306d27912fb8ac8ce3ba6bdd372a
#
_cell.length_a   1.000
_cell.length_b   1.000
_cell.length_c   1.000
_cell.angle_alpha   90.00
_cell.angle_beta   90.00
_cell.angle_gamma   90.00
#
_symmetry.space_group_name_H-M   'P 1'
#
loop_
_entity.id
_entity.type
_entity.pdbx_description
1 polymer ?
#
loop_
_entity_poly.entity_id
_entity_poly.type
_entity_poly.pdbx_seq_one_letter_code
_entity_poly.pdbx_strand_id
1 'polypeptide(L)'
;MNKMNVIKMMLLAVVAMVTVSSCDDDDTYYYPAVPRLNALVTVKHTSEGKFYLQLDDKTAVWPVNMSVSPFGDKEVRALASIDFVDDEDMQDDRSGKKVKVNWIDSILTKKSIACPAEEVDKIYGNDPIEVVDDWVTVAEDGYLTLRFRTKWGNYGQAHFVNLLTQVDENDPYTIEFRHNAFGDTVGQWGDGIVAFRLDNLPDTQGKTVKLTLKYNSFSGPKSVQFDYCSRENSGSMALEGMDIKALHKLNLQ
;
A
#
# COMPACT_ATOMS: atom_id res chain seq x y z
N MET A 1 28.05 -31.18 -68.97
CA MET A 1 27.75 -30.52 -67.69
C MET A 1 28.66 -29.27 -67.65
N ASN A 2 28.05 -28.09 -67.70
CA ASN A 2 28.78 -26.81 -67.78
C ASN A 2 29.46 -26.51 -66.43
N LYS A 3 30.76 -26.14 -66.53
CA LYS A 3 31.56 -25.72 -65.34
C LYS A 3 30.88 -24.65 -64.47
N MET A 4 29.97 -23.88 -65.07
CA MET A 4 29.20 -22.86 -64.41
C MET A 4 28.15 -23.44 -63.41
N ASN A 5 27.63 -24.66 -63.64
CA ASN A 5 26.68 -25.31 -62.76
C ASN A 5 27.34 -25.93 -61.50
N VAL A 6 28.62 -26.33 -61.65
CA VAL A 6 29.38 -26.88 -60.51
C VAL A 6 29.75 -25.75 -59.51
N ILE A 7 30.11 -24.56 -60.00
CA ILE A 7 30.43 -23.41 -59.17
C ILE A 7 29.19 -22.88 -58.45
N LYS A 8 28.01 -22.89 -59.10
CA LYS A 8 26.76 -22.52 -58.45
C LYS A 8 26.34 -23.52 -57.38
N MET A 9 26.62 -24.81 -57.58
CA MET A 9 26.32 -25.85 -56.58
C MET A 9 27.30 -25.78 -55.39
N MET A 10 28.56 -25.40 -55.61
CA MET A 10 29.51 -25.18 -54.51
C MET A 10 29.23 -23.91 -53.70
N LEU A 11 28.71 -22.84 -54.34
CA LEU A 11 28.30 -21.63 -53.58
C LEU A 11 27.04 -21.83 -52.73
N LEU A 12 26.17 -22.75 -53.10
CA LEU A 12 24.98 -23.08 -52.28
C LEU A 12 25.32 -23.97 -51.07
N ALA A 13 26.41 -24.71 -51.11
CA ALA A 13 26.84 -25.58 -49.99
C ALA A 13 27.63 -24.84 -48.90
N VAL A 14 28.12 -23.64 -49.17
CA VAL A 14 28.91 -22.84 -48.19
C VAL A 14 28.03 -21.91 -47.35
N VAL A 15 26.80 -21.64 -47.81
CA VAL A 15 25.85 -20.78 -47.06
C VAL A 15 25.11 -21.55 -45.97
N ALA A 16 25.18 -22.87 -45.94
CA ALA A 16 24.44 -23.71 -45.00
C ALA A 16 25.19 -24.10 -43.71
N MET A 17 26.36 -23.51 -43.44
CA MET A 17 27.15 -23.75 -42.23
C MET A 17 27.46 -22.45 -41.48
N VAL A 18 26.51 -21.54 -41.38
CA VAL A 18 26.46 -20.59 -40.25
C VAL A 18 25.63 -21.26 -39.18
N THR A 19 26.25 -22.14 -38.44
CA THR A 19 25.74 -22.54 -37.14
C THR A 19 25.73 -21.28 -36.28
N VAL A 20 24.55 -20.75 -36.00
CA VAL A 20 24.35 -19.84 -34.91
C VAL A 20 24.79 -20.58 -33.66
N SER A 21 26.00 -20.30 -33.19
CA SER A 21 26.31 -20.50 -31.78
C SER A 21 25.40 -19.57 -31.03
N SER A 22 24.23 -20.08 -30.60
CA SER A 22 23.51 -19.52 -29.49
C SER A 22 24.44 -19.66 -28.30
N CYS A 23 25.10 -18.57 -27.91
CA CYS A 23 25.61 -18.46 -26.56
C CYS A 23 24.40 -18.54 -25.66
N ASP A 24 24.17 -19.69 -25.07
CA ASP A 24 23.48 -19.79 -23.82
C ASP A 24 24.39 -19.15 -22.77
N ASP A 25 24.32 -17.82 -22.69
CA ASP A 25 24.67 -17.10 -21.49
C ASP A 25 23.54 -17.36 -20.52
N ASP A 26 23.61 -18.51 -19.86
CA ASP A 26 22.86 -18.81 -18.64
C ASP A 26 23.43 -17.97 -17.48
N ASP A 27 23.51 -16.65 -17.69
CA ASP A 27 23.54 -15.69 -16.62
C ASP A 27 22.12 -15.62 -16.06
N THR A 28 21.75 -16.68 -15.34
CA THR A 28 20.61 -16.66 -14.44
C THR A 28 20.95 -15.67 -13.34
N TYR A 29 20.71 -14.37 -13.61
CA TYR A 29 20.68 -13.36 -12.58
C TYR A 29 19.60 -13.80 -11.61
N TYR A 30 20.02 -14.41 -10.52
CA TYR A 30 19.17 -14.70 -9.38
C TYR A 30 18.78 -13.36 -8.76
N TYR A 31 17.75 -12.73 -9.31
CA TYR A 31 17.07 -11.66 -8.58
C TYR A 31 16.48 -12.33 -7.35
N PRO A 32 16.90 -11.95 -6.13
CA PRO A 32 16.21 -12.42 -4.94
C PRO A 32 14.74 -12.10 -5.16
N ALA A 33 13.88 -13.12 -5.06
CA ALA A 33 12.44 -12.93 -5.26
C ALA A 33 11.99 -11.81 -4.34
N VAL A 34 11.66 -10.66 -4.93
CA VAL A 34 11.12 -9.54 -4.15
C VAL A 34 9.85 -10.09 -3.49
N PRO A 35 9.75 -10.09 -2.15
CA PRO A 35 8.57 -10.59 -1.47
C PRO A 35 7.34 -9.92 -2.09
N ARG A 36 6.39 -10.72 -2.60
CA ARG A 36 5.14 -10.15 -3.11
C ARG A 36 4.41 -9.54 -1.93
N LEU A 37 4.25 -8.23 -1.94
CA LEU A 37 3.40 -7.53 -0.98
C LEU A 37 1.96 -8.00 -1.19
N ASN A 38 1.35 -8.53 -0.14
CA ASN A 38 0.00 -9.07 -0.20
C ASN A 38 -0.88 -8.64 0.98
N ALA A 39 -0.35 -7.81 1.88
CA ALA A 39 -1.09 -7.32 3.02
C ALA A 39 -0.74 -5.87 3.36
N LEU A 40 -1.79 -5.10 3.64
CA LEU A 40 -1.73 -3.79 4.28
C LEU A 40 -2.18 -4.02 5.73
N VAL A 41 -1.32 -3.73 6.69
CA VAL A 41 -1.55 -4.10 8.09
C VAL A 41 -1.37 -2.91 9.03
N THR A 42 -2.05 -2.95 10.17
CA THR A 42 -1.66 -2.15 11.33
C THR A 42 -0.99 -3.05 12.35
N VAL A 43 0.24 -2.76 12.70
CA VAL A 43 0.96 -3.44 13.78
C VAL A 43 0.47 -2.86 15.10
N LYS A 44 -0.14 -3.68 15.92
CA LYS A 44 -0.73 -3.30 17.21
C LYS A 44 -0.20 -4.17 18.34
N HIS A 45 -0.45 -3.75 19.57
CA HIS A 45 -0.05 -4.48 20.77
C HIS A 45 -1.28 -4.73 21.67
N THR A 46 -1.33 -5.90 22.29
CA THR A 46 -2.26 -6.18 23.37
C THR A 46 -1.87 -5.47 24.65
N SER A 47 -2.76 -5.43 25.64
CA SER A 47 -2.44 -4.95 26.99
C SER A 47 -1.30 -5.73 27.68
N GLU A 48 -1.04 -6.97 27.24
CA GLU A 48 0.03 -7.82 27.73
C GLU A 48 1.38 -7.60 26.99
N GLY A 49 1.43 -6.67 26.03
CA GLY A 49 2.62 -6.36 25.22
C GLY A 49 2.89 -7.33 24.08
N LYS A 50 2.00 -8.28 23.78
CA LYS A 50 2.11 -9.13 22.58
C LYS A 50 1.66 -8.35 21.38
N PHE A 51 2.42 -8.37 20.28
CA PHE A 51 2.00 -7.70 19.05
C PHE A 51 1.22 -8.63 18.12
N TYR A 52 0.36 -8.01 17.32
CA TYR A 52 -0.44 -8.67 16.29
C TYR A 52 -0.58 -7.74 15.06
N LEU A 53 -1.07 -8.27 13.95
CA LEU A 53 -1.30 -7.53 12.73
C LEU A 53 -2.81 -7.43 12.49
N GLN A 54 -3.33 -6.21 12.42
CA GLN A 54 -4.70 -5.95 12.00
C GLN A 54 -4.72 -5.78 10.49
N LEU A 55 -5.48 -6.61 9.78
CA LEU A 55 -5.57 -6.57 8.31
C LEU A 55 -6.63 -5.58 7.81
N ASP A 56 -7.77 -5.57 8.49
CA ASP A 56 -8.92 -4.70 8.19
C ASP A 56 -9.66 -4.35 9.50
N ASP A 57 -10.85 -3.76 9.43
CA ASP A 57 -11.65 -3.36 10.61
C ASP A 57 -11.96 -4.53 11.57
N LYS A 58 -11.89 -5.78 11.12
CA LYS A 58 -12.37 -6.96 11.85
C LYS A 58 -11.34 -8.06 11.99
N THR A 59 -10.36 -8.14 11.08
CA THR A 59 -9.47 -9.29 10.95
C THR A 59 -8.11 -9.00 11.58
N ALA A 60 -7.81 -9.67 12.68
CA ALA A 60 -6.47 -9.71 13.29
C ALA A 60 -5.78 -11.06 13.05
N VAL A 61 -4.46 -11.04 12.87
CA VAL A 61 -3.64 -12.24 12.68
C VAL A 61 -2.40 -12.18 13.55
N TRP A 62 -1.89 -13.36 13.92
CA TRP A 62 -0.77 -13.49 14.85
C TRP A 62 0.48 -13.99 14.10
N PRO A 63 1.59 -13.23 14.10
CA PRO A 63 2.86 -13.70 13.58
C PRO A 63 3.39 -14.87 14.40
N VAL A 64 3.80 -15.98 13.72
CA VAL A 64 4.37 -17.16 14.38
C VAL A 64 5.90 -17.17 14.38
N ASN A 65 6.51 -16.46 13.46
CA ASN A 65 7.96 -16.40 13.28
C ASN A 65 8.61 -15.13 13.86
N MET A 66 7.82 -14.29 14.52
CA MET A 66 8.30 -13.07 15.15
C MET A 66 7.70 -12.96 16.55
N SER A 67 8.54 -12.80 17.58
CA SER A 67 8.12 -12.62 18.97
C SER A 67 8.08 -11.15 19.41
N VAL A 68 8.75 -10.28 18.65
CA VAL A 68 8.88 -8.85 18.96
C VAL A 68 8.57 -8.05 17.70
N SER A 69 7.81 -6.97 17.84
CA SER A 69 7.53 -6.04 16.75
C SER A 69 8.82 -5.35 16.29
N PRO A 70 9.05 -5.26 14.95
CA PRO A 70 10.22 -4.54 14.43
C PRO A 70 10.12 -3.01 14.64
N PHE A 71 8.96 -2.52 15.08
CA PHE A 71 8.70 -1.09 15.31
C PHE A 71 8.59 -0.72 16.79
N GLY A 72 9.03 -1.63 17.70
CA GLY A 72 8.87 -1.46 19.14
C GLY A 72 7.39 -1.43 19.54
N ASP A 73 7.04 -0.64 20.55
CA ASP A 73 5.67 -0.56 21.09
C ASP A 73 4.75 0.41 20.31
N LYS A 74 5.21 0.90 19.16
CA LYS A 74 4.44 1.86 18.36
C LYS A 74 3.39 1.15 17.51
N GLU A 75 2.18 1.71 17.50
CA GLU A 75 1.20 1.37 16.46
C GLU A 75 1.65 1.96 15.13
N VAL A 76 1.81 1.10 14.11
CA VAL A 76 2.37 1.47 12.80
C VAL A 76 1.54 0.87 11.69
N ARG A 77 1.20 1.69 10.69
CA ARG A 77 0.65 1.19 9.42
C ARG A 77 1.79 0.70 8.54
N ALA A 78 1.66 -0.49 7.97
CA ALA A 78 2.75 -1.16 7.25
C ALA A 78 2.26 -1.94 6.04
N LEU A 79 3.14 -2.11 5.05
CA LEU A 79 3.01 -3.11 4.00
C LEU A 79 3.72 -4.38 4.45
N ALA A 80 3.15 -5.53 4.14
CA ALA A 80 3.72 -6.81 4.51
C ALA A 80 3.58 -7.86 3.40
N SER A 81 4.42 -8.89 3.49
CA SER A 81 4.28 -10.16 2.80
C SER A 81 4.06 -11.22 3.85
N ILE A 82 2.89 -11.84 3.86
CA ILE A 82 2.48 -12.83 4.85
C ILE A 82 1.96 -14.09 4.17
N ASP A 83 2.18 -15.23 4.81
CA ASP A 83 1.56 -16.52 4.47
C ASP A 83 0.73 -16.99 5.66
N PHE A 84 -0.50 -17.44 5.40
CA PHE A 84 -1.32 -18.06 6.43
C PHE A 84 -0.76 -19.45 6.77
N VAL A 85 -0.79 -19.78 8.06
CA VAL A 85 -0.33 -21.08 8.59
C VAL A 85 -1.54 -21.86 9.05
N ASP A 86 -1.66 -23.11 8.64
CA ASP A 86 -2.73 -24.01 9.06
C ASP A 86 -2.55 -24.40 10.55
N ASP A 87 -3.65 -24.43 11.30
CA ASP A 87 -3.65 -24.68 12.76
C ASP A 87 -3.14 -26.09 13.16
N GLU A 88 -3.08 -27.04 12.22
CA GLU A 88 -2.64 -28.42 12.47
C GLU A 88 -1.13 -28.53 12.80
N ASP A 89 -0.35 -27.52 12.44
CA ASP A 89 1.12 -27.56 12.58
C ASP A 89 1.67 -26.90 13.86
N MET A 90 0.81 -26.34 14.74
CA MET A 90 1.29 -25.52 15.87
C MET A 90 0.57 -25.83 17.18
N GLN A 91 1.35 -26.23 18.20
CA GLN A 91 0.96 -26.27 19.63
C GLN A 91 0.95 -24.87 20.26
N ASP A 92 0.16 -23.93 19.71
CA ASP A 92 0.06 -22.57 20.22
C ASP A 92 -1.38 -22.33 20.70
N ASP A 93 -1.52 -21.91 21.95
CA ASP A 93 -2.81 -21.66 22.61
C ASP A 93 -3.47 -20.32 22.21
N ARG A 94 -2.83 -19.54 21.34
CA ARG A 94 -3.40 -18.27 20.85
C ARG A 94 -4.61 -18.56 19.94
N SER A 95 -5.76 -18.07 20.34
CA SER A 95 -6.94 -18.05 19.48
C SER A 95 -6.76 -17.04 18.33
N GLY A 96 -7.12 -17.42 17.10
CA GLY A 96 -7.05 -16.57 15.93
C GLY A 96 -6.12 -17.09 14.84
N LYS A 97 -6.23 -16.49 13.66
CA LYS A 97 -5.46 -16.89 12.48
C LYS A 97 -3.98 -16.59 12.67
N LYS A 98 -3.14 -17.53 12.26
CA LYS A 98 -1.69 -17.44 12.37
C LYS A 98 -1.08 -17.15 11.00
N VAL A 99 -0.02 -16.34 10.99
CA VAL A 99 0.70 -16.00 9.76
C VAL A 99 2.20 -16.08 9.97
N LYS A 100 2.91 -16.46 8.92
CA LYS A 100 4.34 -16.25 8.78
C LYS A 100 4.56 -14.93 8.07
N VAL A 101 5.32 -14.02 8.66
CA VAL A 101 5.70 -12.75 8.06
C VAL A 101 7.02 -12.95 7.32
N ASN A 102 7.01 -12.81 6.00
CA ASN A 102 8.20 -12.91 5.16
C ASN A 102 8.93 -11.57 5.06
N TRP A 103 8.17 -10.49 5.08
CA TRP A 103 8.67 -9.12 5.01
C TRP A 103 7.61 -8.15 5.56
N ILE A 104 8.05 -7.08 6.20
CA ILE A 104 7.19 -6.00 6.68
C ILE A 104 7.99 -4.69 6.74
N ASP A 105 7.39 -3.61 6.25
CA ASP A 105 7.96 -2.25 6.33
C ASP A 105 6.88 -1.21 6.60
N SER A 106 7.25 -0.17 7.33
CA SER A 106 6.33 0.89 7.74
C SER A 106 5.98 1.83 6.60
N ILE A 107 4.74 2.29 6.57
CA ILE A 107 4.28 3.39 5.73
C ILE A 107 4.42 4.70 6.52
N LEU A 108 4.81 5.79 5.85
CA LEU A 108 4.74 7.13 6.44
C LEU A 108 3.33 7.35 6.99
N THR A 109 3.24 7.46 8.33
CA THR A 109 1.96 7.64 9.01
C THR A 109 1.90 9.00 9.68
N LYS A 110 0.86 9.77 9.38
CA LYS A 110 0.63 11.12 9.89
C LYS A 110 -0.72 11.23 10.58
N LYS A 111 -0.86 12.20 11.47
CA LYS A 111 -2.18 12.60 11.99
C LYS A 111 -2.87 13.47 10.95
N SER A 112 -4.18 13.35 10.84
CA SER A 112 -5.00 14.35 10.16
C SER A 112 -5.09 15.63 11.01
N ILE A 113 -5.36 16.75 10.37
CA ILE A 113 -5.27 18.09 10.95
C ILE A 113 -6.60 18.81 10.70
N ALA A 114 -7.16 19.46 11.74
CA ALA A 114 -8.30 20.32 11.53
C ALA A 114 -7.92 21.49 10.59
N CYS A 115 -8.75 21.75 9.59
CA CYS A 115 -8.50 22.81 8.62
C CYS A 115 -8.42 24.17 9.31
N PRO A 116 -7.33 24.95 9.14
CA PRO A 116 -7.29 26.30 9.67
C PRO A 116 -8.25 27.20 8.89
N ALA A 117 -8.67 28.31 9.55
CA ALA A 117 -9.62 29.23 8.94
C ALA A 117 -9.05 30.01 7.75
N GLU A 118 -7.73 30.20 7.68
CA GLU A 118 -7.07 31.03 6.70
C GLU A 118 -5.75 30.44 6.19
N GLU A 119 -5.27 30.92 5.05
CA GLU A 119 -3.96 30.61 4.45
C GLU A 119 -3.67 29.12 4.16
N VAL A 120 -4.70 28.31 3.93
CA VAL A 120 -4.58 26.84 3.75
C VAL A 120 -3.57 26.51 2.64
N ASP A 121 -3.68 27.15 1.48
CA ASP A 121 -2.79 26.89 0.33
C ASP A 121 -1.35 27.28 0.62
N LYS A 122 -1.14 28.35 1.38
CA LYS A 122 0.20 28.82 1.76
C LYS A 122 0.88 27.86 2.76
N ILE A 123 0.11 27.32 3.68
CA ILE A 123 0.62 26.44 4.75
C ILE A 123 0.84 25.01 4.24
N TYR A 124 -0.14 24.47 3.53
CA TYR A 124 -0.17 23.03 3.17
C TYR A 124 0.07 22.76 1.69
N GLY A 125 0.12 23.81 0.85
CA GLY A 125 0.20 23.68 -0.59
C GLY A 125 -1.13 23.24 -1.22
N ASN A 126 -1.15 23.24 -2.55
CA ASN A 126 -2.28 22.75 -3.36
C ASN A 126 -1.76 22.18 -4.69
N ASP A 127 -0.54 21.66 -4.68
CA ASP A 127 0.08 21.08 -5.87
C ASP A 127 -0.65 19.80 -6.28
N PRO A 128 -0.75 19.52 -7.58
CA PRO A 128 -1.59 18.43 -8.06
C PRO A 128 -1.00 17.04 -7.78
N ILE A 129 -1.91 16.10 -7.52
CA ILE A 129 -1.65 14.65 -7.45
C ILE A 129 -2.72 13.89 -8.22
N GLU A 130 -2.50 12.61 -8.52
CA GLU A 130 -3.55 11.67 -8.88
C GLU A 130 -3.63 10.58 -7.80
N VAL A 131 -4.82 10.34 -7.30
CA VAL A 131 -5.07 9.18 -6.44
C VAL A 131 -5.01 7.92 -7.29
N VAL A 132 -4.23 6.93 -6.88
CA VAL A 132 -4.14 5.63 -7.54
C VAL A 132 -5.14 4.69 -6.86
N ASP A 133 -6.13 4.26 -7.62
CA ASP A 133 -7.15 3.32 -7.16
C ASP A 133 -6.58 1.89 -7.22
N ASP A 134 -6.08 1.42 -6.09
CA ASP A 134 -5.59 0.07 -5.93
C ASP A 134 -5.87 -0.45 -4.49
N TRP A 135 -5.42 -1.66 -4.18
CA TRP A 135 -5.71 -2.35 -2.92
C TRP A 135 -5.14 -1.68 -1.65
N VAL A 136 -4.16 -0.78 -1.78
CA VAL A 136 -3.62 -0.03 -0.64
C VAL A 136 -4.33 1.30 -0.41
N THR A 137 -5.16 1.75 -1.38
CA THR A 137 -5.93 2.99 -1.28
C THR A 137 -7.28 2.69 -0.63
N VAL A 138 -7.32 2.76 0.69
CA VAL A 138 -8.45 2.28 1.49
C VAL A 138 -8.59 3.04 2.82
N ALA A 139 -9.85 3.16 3.29
CA ALA A 139 -10.16 3.66 4.63
C ALA A 139 -10.56 2.47 5.52
N GLU A 140 -9.69 2.08 6.45
CA GLU A 140 -9.92 0.95 7.36
C GLU A 140 -9.09 1.08 8.63
N ASP A 141 -9.51 0.42 9.67
CA ASP A 141 -8.83 0.36 10.97
C ASP A 141 -8.43 1.75 11.52
N GLY A 142 -9.29 2.77 11.29
CA GLY A 142 -9.06 4.15 11.72
C GLY A 142 -7.98 4.90 10.94
N TYR A 143 -7.56 4.38 9.78
CA TYR A 143 -6.64 5.03 8.86
C TYR A 143 -7.27 5.24 7.48
N LEU A 144 -6.89 6.33 6.82
CA LEU A 144 -6.96 6.45 5.38
C LEU A 144 -5.54 6.21 4.84
N THR A 145 -5.35 5.12 4.12
CA THR A 145 -4.11 4.84 3.40
C THR A 145 -4.31 5.20 1.94
N LEU A 146 -3.40 5.98 1.37
CA LEU A 146 -3.47 6.47 0.01
C LEU A 146 -2.18 6.14 -0.73
N ARG A 147 -2.30 5.54 -1.90
CA ARG A 147 -1.30 5.62 -2.93
C ARG A 147 -1.66 6.78 -3.86
N PHE A 148 -0.72 7.66 -4.06
CA PHE A 148 -0.89 8.82 -4.94
C PHE A 148 0.30 8.93 -5.88
N ARG A 149 0.09 9.61 -6.99
CA ARG A 149 1.09 9.85 -8.01
C ARG A 149 1.23 11.35 -8.25
N THR A 150 2.46 11.80 -8.36
CA THR A 150 2.78 13.19 -8.71
C THR A 150 4.05 13.25 -9.56
N LYS A 151 4.50 14.44 -9.90
CA LYS A 151 5.74 14.65 -10.63
C LYS A 151 6.86 15.02 -9.67
N TRP A 152 8.03 14.43 -9.89
CA TRP A 152 9.28 14.76 -9.22
C TRP A 152 10.37 15.06 -10.23
N GLY A 153 11.00 16.23 -10.12
CA GLY A 153 12.14 16.65 -10.93
C GLY A 153 13.43 16.77 -10.13
N ASN A 154 13.31 17.06 -8.83
CA ASN A 154 14.44 17.23 -7.92
C ASN A 154 14.37 16.22 -6.76
N TYR A 155 15.12 15.14 -6.85
CA TYR A 155 15.17 14.11 -5.81
C TYR A 155 15.69 14.60 -4.45
N GLY A 156 16.30 15.77 -4.37
CA GLY A 156 16.71 16.40 -3.12
C GLY A 156 15.60 17.20 -2.44
N GLN A 157 14.49 17.48 -3.15
CA GLN A 157 13.36 18.23 -2.62
C GLN A 157 12.32 17.26 -2.05
N ALA A 158 12.08 17.33 -0.74
CA ALA A 158 11.01 16.58 -0.11
C ALA A 158 9.65 17.20 -0.43
N HIS A 159 8.70 16.38 -0.85
CA HIS A 159 7.29 16.78 -0.99
C HIS A 159 6.55 16.52 0.32
N PHE A 160 5.72 17.47 0.75
CA PHE A 160 4.93 17.32 1.96
C PHE A 160 3.47 17.04 1.63
N VAL A 161 2.90 16.09 2.35
CA VAL A 161 1.49 15.74 2.23
C VAL A 161 0.78 15.87 3.57
N ASN A 162 -0.45 16.33 3.56
CA ASN A 162 -1.28 16.48 4.75
C ASN A 162 -2.72 16.11 4.42
N LEU A 163 -3.46 15.70 5.44
CA LEU A 163 -4.91 15.45 5.36
C LEU A 163 -5.61 16.43 6.28
N LEU A 164 -6.47 17.26 5.72
CA LEU A 164 -7.30 18.21 6.46
C LEU A 164 -8.68 17.63 6.71
N THR A 165 -9.18 17.82 7.92
CA THR A 165 -10.53 17.51 8.34
C THR A 165 -11.28 18.80 8.65
N GLN A 166 -12.59 18.74 8.84
CA GLN A 166 -13.43 19.91 9.08
C GLN A 166 -13.36 20.95 7.94
N VAL A 167 -13.26 20.46 6.71
CA VAL A 167 -13.21 21.28 5.49
C VAL A 167 -14.59 21.60 4.93
N ASP A 168 -15.61 21.00 5.49
CA ASP A 168 -17.02 21.22 5.13
C ASP A 168 -17.86 21.26 6.42
N GLU A 169 -18.51 22.39 6.67
CA GLU A 169 -19.33 22.58 7.89
C GLU A 169 -20.58 21.70 7.94
N ASN A 170 -21.04 21.24 6.77
CA ASN A 170 -22.27 20.42 6.66
C ASN A 170 -22.00 18.92 6.61
N ASP A 171 -20.73 18.52 6.33
CA ASP A 171 -20.36 17.11 6.23
C ASP A 171 -19.01 16.85 6.92
N PRO A 172 -19.03 16.35 8.18
CA PRO A 172 -17.81 16.10 8.94
C PRO A 172 -16.95 14.96 8.38
N TYR A 173 -17.49 14.16 7.45
CA TYR A 173 -16.77 13.09 6.76
C TYR A 173 -16.22 13.54 5.39
N THR A 174 -16.28 14.82 5.08
CA THR A 174 -15.53 15.41 3.97
C THR A 174 -14.15 15.86 4.47
N ILE A 175 -13.11 15.35 3.81
CA ILE A 175 -11.70 15.60 4.12
C ILE A 175 -10.96 16.05 2.86
N GLU A 176 -9.78 16.65 3.01
CA GLU A 176 -9.03 17.17 1.90
C GLU A 176 -7.55 16.79 1.96
N PHE A 177 -7.04 16.17 0.89
CA PHE A 177 -5.63 15.89 0.73
C PHE A 177 -4.90 17.13 0.19
N ARG A 178 -3.82 17.48 0.86
CA ARG A 178 -2.96 18.60 0.50
C ARG A 178 -1.56 18.14 0.19
N HIS A 179 -1.00 18.68 -0.87
CA HIS A 179 0.33 18.39 -1.34
C HIS A 179 1.11 19.71 -1.57
N ASN A 180 2.32 19.76 -1.04
CA ASN A 180 3.25 20.84 -1.28
C ASN A 180 4.55 20.27 -1.84
N ALA A 181 4.79 20.52 -3.11
CA ALA A 181 5.98 20.13 -3.84
C ALA A 181 7.12 21.16 -3.73
N PHE A 182 6.87 22.30 -3.08
CA PHE A 182 7.83 23.42 -2.96
C PHE A 182 8.42 23.86 -4.30
N GLY A 183 7.56 23.87 -5.34
CA GLY A 183 7.95 24.27 -6.70
C GLY A 183 8.48 23.13 -7.57
N ASP A 184 8.68 21.92 -7.03
CA ASP A 184 9.10 20.74 -7.80
C ASP A 184 7.89 20.04 -8.44
N THR A 185 7.26 20.70 -9.41
CA THR A 185 6.02 20.25 -10.06
C THR A 185 6.22 19.68 -11.46
N VAL A 186 7.48 19.57 -11.91
CA VAL A 186 7.86 19.07 -13.24
C VAL A 186 8.81 17.88 -13.10
N GLY A 187 8.88 17.02 -14.12
CA GLY A 187 9.81 15.88 -14.12
C GLY A 187 9.10 14.55 -14.36
N GLN A 188 9.64 13.50 -13.77
CA GLN A 188 9.14 12.13 -13.92
C GLN A 188 7.93 11.89 -13.02
N TRP A 189 7.06 10.97 -13.43
CA TRP A 189 6.02 10.46 -12.57
C TRP A 189 6.62 9.55 -11.49
N GLY A 190 6.18 9.75 -10.26
CA GLY A 190 6.53 8.92 -9.13
C GLY A 190 5.33 8.68 -8.23
N ASP A 191 5.32 7.54 -7.55
CA ASP A 191 4.26 7.15 -6.63
C ASP A 191 4.73 7.35 -5.18
N GLY A 192 3.82 7.80 -4.32
CA GLY A 192 3.98 7.85 -2.88
C GLY A 192 2.87 7.07 -2.19
N ILE A 193 3.17 6.52 -1.01
CA ILE A 193 2.17 5.91 -0.13
C ILE A 193 2.25 6.61 1.22
N VAL A 194 1.08 6.96 1.77
CA VAL A 194 0.95 7.60 3.08
C VAL A 194 -0.30 7.09 3.78
N ALA A 195 -0.23 6.95 5.10
CA ALA A 195 -1.37 6.64 5.94
C ALA A 195 -1.68 7.84 6.85
N PHE A 196 -2.95 8.20 6.98
CA PHE A 196 -3.41 9.25 7.86
C PHE A 196 -4.34 8.67 8.93
N ARG A 197 -4.07 8.99 10.18
CA ARG A 197 -4.97 8.67 11.29
C ARG A 197 -6.23 9.53 11.20
N LEU A 198 -7.38 8.90 11.38
CA LEU A 198 -8.70 9.54 11.31
C LEU A 198 -9.30 9.77 12.71
N ASP A 199 -8.46 9.79 13.75
CA ASP A 199 -8.86 9.90 15.16
C ASP A 199 -9.68 11.18 15.47
N ASN A 200 -9.60 12.20 14.63
CA ASN A 200 -10.32 13.46 14.80
C ASN A 200 -11.61 13.58 13.99
N LEU A 201 -12.01 12.50 13.31
CA LEU A 201 -13.36 12.41 12.73
C LEU A 201 -14.38 11.98 13.79
N PRO A 202 -15.66 12.34 13.63
CA PRO A 202 -16.71 11.86 14.50
C PRO A 202 -16.82 10.33 14.50
N ASP A 203 -17.19 9.78 15.65
CA ASP A 203 -17.49 8.36 15.77
C ASP A 203 -18.71 8.00 14.90
N THR A 204 -18.57 6.97 14.06
CA THR A 204 -19.64 6.47 13.20
C THR A 204 -20.63 5.57 13.94
N GLN A 205 -20.38 5.27 15.23
CA GLN A 205 -21.21 4.39 16.07
C GLN A 205 -21.45 3.01 15.42
N GLY A 206 -20.39 2.43 14.85
CA GLY A 206 -20.43 1.14 14.19
C GLY A 206 -21.14 1.13 12.82
N LYS A 207 -21.52 2.29 12.30
CA LYS A 207 -22.14 2.41 10.96
C LYS A 207 -21.09 2.71 9.91
N THR A 208 -21.27 2.16 8.72
CA THR A 208 -20.49 2.56 7.56
C THR A 208 -21.05 3.86 6.99
N VAL A 209 -20.19 4.86 6.86
CA VAL A 209 -20.49 6.15 6.23
C VAL A 209 -19.63 6.36 4.99
N LYS A 210 -19.96 7.34 4.15
CA LYS A 210 -19.12 7.73 3.01
C LYS A 210 -18.13 8.79 3.47
N LEU A 211 -16.84 8.46 3.42
CA LEU A 211 -15.75 9.39 3.62
C LEU A 211 -15.38 9.99 2.25
N THR A 212 -15.59 11.28 2.06
CA THR A 212 -15.32 11.99 0.81
C THR A 212 -13.96 12.66 0.88
N LEU A 213 -12.99 12.19 0.09
CA LEU A 213 -11.69 12.81 -0.06
C LEU A 213 -11.69 13.78 -1.24
N LYS A 214 -11.46 15.07 -0.96
CA LYS A 214 -11.21 16.12 -1.97
C LYS A 214 -9.70 16.26 -2.20
N TYR A 215 -9.29 16.53 -3.43
CA TYR A 215 -7.89 16.78 -3.77
C TYR A 215 -7.77 17.58 -5.08
N ASN A 216 -6.64 18.25 -5.26
CA ASN A 216 -6.31 18.89 -6.53
C ASN A 216 -5.60 17.89 -7.43
N SER A 217 -6.10 17.70 -8.65
CA SER A 217 -5.50 16.82 -9.65
C SER A 217 -4.87 17.62 -10.79
N PHE A 218 -4.09 16.96 -11.66
CA PHE A 218 -3.53 17.60 -12.85
C PHE A 218 -4.60 18.06 -13.85
N SER A 219 -5.85 17.63 -13.69
CA SER A 219 -7.01 18.07 -14.48
C SER A 219 -7.99 18.97 -13.70
N GLY A 220 -7.58 19.45 -12.53
CA GLY A 220 -8.38 20.28 -11.63
C GLY A 220 -8.91 19.53 -10.41
N PRO A 221 -9.76 20.16 -9.59
CA PRO A 221 -10.30 19.57 -8.37
C PRO A 221 -11.06 18.27 -8.65
N LYS A 222 -10.81 17.24 -7.83
CA LYS A 222 -11.49 15.94 -7.85
C LYS A 222 -11.90 15.51 -6.45
N SER A 223 -12.76 14.51 -6.40
CA SER A 223 -13.09 13.80 -5.17
C SER A 223 -13.23 12.30 -5.42
N VAL A 224 -12.97 11.51 -4.39
CA VAL A 224 -13.20 10.06 -4.34
C VAL A 224 -13.84 9.71 -2.99
N GLN A 225 -14.64 8.65 -2.97
CA GLN A 225 -15.33 8.22 -1.77
C GLN A 225 -14.87 6.84 -1.33
N PHE A 226 -14.76 6.68 0.00
CA PHE A 226 -14.45 5.42 0.66
C PHE A 226 -15.62 5.03 1.57
N ASP A 227 -15.84 3.75 1.76
CA ASP A 227 -16.62 3.26 2.87
C ASP A 227 -15.76 3.35 4.13
N TYR A 228 -16.29 3.99 5.17
CA TYR A 228 -15.56 4.23 6.41
C TYR A 228 -16.42 3.87 7.61
N CYS A 229 -15.83 3.11 8.53
CA CYS A 229 -16.34 2.89 9.87
C CYS A 229 -15.25 3.31 10.86
N SER A 230 -15.58 4.13 11.86
CA SER A 230 -14.61 4.50 12.88
C SER A 230 -14.18 3.26 13.65
N ARG A 231 -12.91 3.22 14.04
CA ARG A 231 -12.40 2.18 14.92
C ARG A 231 -13.22 2.15 16.21
N GLU A 232 -13.70 0.98 16.61
CA GLU A 232 -14.30 0.82 17.93
C GLU A 232 -13.26 1.19 19.00
N ASN A 233 -13.64 2.05 19.93
CA ASN A 233 -12.77 2.39 21.06
C ASN A 233 -12.44 1.09 21.80
N SER A 234 -11.17 0.69 21.78
CA SER A 234 -10.68 -0.59 22.30
C SER A 234 -10.78 -0.68 23.83
N GLY A 235 -12.01 -0.71 24.31
CA GLY A 235 -12.34 -1.31 25.58
C GLY A 235 -12.72 -2.75 25.31
N SER A 236 -11.74 -3.67 25.37
CA SER A 236 -11.92 -5.12 25.25
C SER A 236 -12.55 -5.62 23.94
N MET A 237 -11.77 -5.78 22.89
CA MET A 237 -12.10 -6.79 21.87
C MET A 237 -11.83 -8.18 22.47
N ALA A 238 -12.90 -8.83 22.90
CA ALA A 238 -12.90 -10.29 22.99
C ALA A 238 -12.79 -10.82 21.54
N LEU A 239 -11.75 -11.59 21.26
CA LEU A 239 -11.51 -12.22 19.95
C LEU A 239 -12.49 -13.40 19.74
N GLU A 240 -13.79 -13.15 19.83
CA GLU A 240 -14.83 -14.15 19.57
C GLU A 240 -15.43 -13.95 18.17
N GLY A 241 -15.21 -14.93 17.30
CA GLY A 241 -16.05 -15.23 16.15
C GLY A 241 -15.77 -14.46 14.87
N MET A 242 -14.70 -14.81 14.19
CA MET A 242 -14.42 -14.26 12.84
C MET A 242 -14.99 -15.13 11.72
N ASP A 243 -15.79 -14.52 10.85
CA ASP A 243 -16.39 -15.16 9.67
C ASP A 243 -15.40 -15.19 8.49
N ILE A 244 -15.26 -16.39 7.91
CA ILE A 244 -14.24 -16.76 6.91
C ILE A 244 -14.49 -16.13 5.52
N LYS A 245 -15.60 -15.44 5.30
CA LYS A 245 -16.01 -14.95 3.97
C LYS A 245 -15.25 -13.75 3.41
N ALA A 246 -14.50 -13.00 4.23
CA ALA A 246 -13.79 -11.80 3.79
C ALA A 246 -12.47 -12.10 3.04
N LEU A 247 -11.90 -13.31 3.17
CA LEU A 247 -10.58 -13.67 2.63
C LEU A 247 -10.56 -14.00 1.13
N HIS A 248 -11.73 -14.15 0.48
CA HIS A 248 -11.80 -14.50 -0.95
C HIS A 248 -11.50 -13.34 -1.91
N LYS A 249 -11.35 -12.11 -1.41
CA LYS A 249 -10.99 -10.93 -2.23
C LYS A 249 -9.48 -10.74 -2.45
N LEU A 250 -8.64 -11.50 -1.75
CA LEU A 250 -7.18 -11.40 -1.86
C LEU A 250 -6.57 -12.34 -2.92
N ASN A 251 -7.37 -13.08 -3.67
CA ASN A 251 -6.89 -13.80 -4.84
C ASN A 251 -6.71 -12.82 -6.00
N LEU A 252 -5.55 -12.23 -6.06
CA LEU A 252 -5.07 -11.46 -7.21
C LEU A 252 -4.81 -12.41 -8.38
N GLN A 253 -5.54 -12.21 -9.47
CA GLN A 253 -5.18 -12.68 -10.80
C GLN A 253 -3.95 -11.93 -11.31
#